data_447a415cde8607ef958c760f72e09d16
#
_entry.id   447a415cde8607ef958c760f72e09d16
#
_cell.length_a   1.000
_cell.length_b   1.000
_cell.length_c   1.000
_cell.angle_alpha   90.00
_cell.angle_beta   90.00
_cell.angle_gamma   90.00
#
_symmetry.space_group_name_H-M   'P 1'
#
loop_
_entity.id
_entity.type
_entity.pdbx_description
1 polymer ?
#
loop_
_entity_poly.entity_id
_entity_poly.type
_entity_poly.pdbx_seq_one_letter_code
_entity_poly.pdbx_strand_id
1 'polypeptide(L)'
;MITEGTALANPYWQYSRDKIACEEYLMDKYRNEGFPITIVRPSHTYDERNIPLGVHGKNGFWQVIKRMQEGKPVIIQGDGSSLWTTTFNKDFAIGF
;
A
#
# COMPACT_ATOMS: atom_id res chain seq x y z
N MET A 1 -5.31 -13.30 -6.84
CA MET A 1 -4.96 -12.01 -7.49
C MET A 1 -5.96 -10.97 -7.01
N ILE A 2 -5.52 -9.77 -6.65
CA ILE A 2 -6.39 -8.65 -6.26
C ILE A 2 -6.75 -7.88 -7.53
N THR A 3 -8.04 -7.58 -7.71
CA THR A 3 -8.59 -6.82 -8.85
C THR A 3 -9.55 -5.77 -8.33
N GLU A 4 -10.06 -4.91 -9.20
CA GLU A 4 -11.07 -3.89 -8.86
C GLU A 4 -12.36 -4.52 -8.28
N GLY A 5 -12.69 -5.75 -8.68
CA GLY A 5 -13.84 -6.49 -8.17
C GLY A 5 -13.60 -7.22 -6.85
N THR A 6 -12.39 -7.16 -6.31
CA THR A 6 -12.10 -7.80 -5.01
C THR A 6 -12.82 -7.08 -3.89
N ALA A 7 -13.51 -7.83 -3.04
CA ALA A 7 -14.26 -7.28 -1.91
C ALA A 7 -13.37 -6.44 -0.98
N LEU A 8 -13.84 -5.26 -0.63
CA LEU A 8 -13.17 -4.38 0.31
C LEU A 8 -13.44 -4.84 1.74
N ALA A 9 -12.47 -5.47 2.36
CA ALA A 9 -12.57 -5.91 3.75
C ALA A 9 -11.19 -5.98 4.40
N ASN A 10 -11.04 -5.38 5.57
CA ASN A 10 -9.84 -5.53 6.38
C ASN A 10 -10.20 -5.45 7.88
N PRO A 11 -10.32 -6.59 8.57
CA PRO A 11 -10.66 -6.60 9.99
C PRO A 11 -9.51 -6.21 10.91
N TYR A 12 -8.27 -6.18 10.40
CA TYR A 12 -7.06 -6.10 11.24
C TYR A 12 -6.47 -4.69 11.35
N TRP A 13 -6.64 -3.85 10.33
CA TRP A 13 -5.93 -2.58 10.24
C TRP A 13 -6.89 -1.39 10.15
N GLN A 14 -6.86 -0.51 11.13
CA GLN A 14 -7.76 0.66 11.22
C GLN A 14 -7.63 1.57 10.00
N TYR A 15 -6.40 1.89 9.59
CA TYR A 15 -6.17 2.73 8.41
C TYR A 15 -6.86 2.18 7.16
N SER A 16 -6.80 0.86 6.94
CA SER A 16 -7.50 0.22 5.83
C SER A 16 -9.01 0.38 5.92
N ARG A 17 -9.59 0.22 7.11
CA ARG A 17 -11.04 0.42 7.32
C ARG A 17 -11.45 1.86 7.04
N ASP A 18 -10.64 2.82 7.47
CA ASP A 18 -10.90 4.24 7.21
C ASP A 18 -10.86 4.56 5.71
N LYS A 19 -9.91 3.97 4.97
CA LYS A 19 -9.86 4.08 3.51
C LYS A 19 -11.06 3.46 2.82
N ILE A 20 -11.52 2.31 3.28
CA ILE A 20 -12.74 1.66 2.78
C ILE A 20 -13.95 2.56 3.02
N ALA A 21 -14.12 3.08 4.23
CA ALA A 21 -15.23 3.97 4.56
C ALA A 21 -15.24 5.26 3.72
N CYS A 22 -14.05 5.84 3.46
CA CYS A 22 -13.93 6.99 2.54
C CYS A 22 -14.38 6.64 1.12
N GLU A 23 -13.98 5.49 0.62
CA GLU A 23 -14.36 5.04 -0.73
C GLU A 23 -15.86 4.78 -0.83
N GLU A 24 -16.44 4.09 0.14
CA GLU A 24 -17.89 3.84 0.20
C GLU A 24 -18.69 5.16 0.25
N TYR A 25 -18.25 6.12 1.07
CA TYR A 25 -18.86 7.44 1.13
C TYR A 25 -18.81 8.18 -0.21
N LEU A 26 -17.66 8.18 -0.89
CA LEU A 26 -17.51 8.83 -2.18
C LEU A 26 -18.34 8.14 -3.27
N MET A 27 -18.42 6.83 -3.25
CA MET A 27 -19.25 6.05 -4.18
C MET A 27 -20.75 6.31 -3.95
N ASP A 28 -21.17 6.48 -2.70
CA ASP A 28 -22.54 6.90 -2.37
C ASP A 28 -22.85 8.28 -2.98
N LYS A 29 -21.96 9.26 -2.79
CA LYS A 29 -22.09 10.61 -3.36
C LYS A 29 -22.13 10.58 -4.90
N TYR A 30 -21.30 9.77 -5.52
CA TYR A 30 -21.36 9.60 -6.97
C TYR A 30 -22.71 9.06 -7.46
N ARG A 31 -23.22 8.01 -6.82
CA ARG A 31 -24.47 7.34 -7.22
C ARG A 31 -25.72 8.18 -6.97
N ASN A 32 -25.76 8.88 -5.84
CA ASN A 32 -26.98 9.56 -5.37
C ASN A 32 -27.00 11.06 -5.70
N GLU A 33 -25.84 11.68 -5.84
CA GLU A 33 -25.74 13.14 -6.02
C GLU A 33 -24.99 13.53 -7.31
N GLY A 34 -24.52 12.57 -8.09
CA GLY A 34 -23.75 12.84 -9.31
C GLY A 34 -22.40 13.50 -9.07
N PHE A 35 -21.83 13.37 -7.85
CA PHE A 35 -20.53 13.97 -7.53
C PHE A 35 -19.42 13.30 -8.36
N PRO A 36 -18.66 14.05 -9.16
CA PRO A 36 -17.65 13.47 -10.05
C PRO A 36 -16.45 13.00 -9.24
N ILE A 37 -16.11 11.69 -9.40
CA ILE A 37 -14.97 11.09 -8.71
C ILE A 37 -14.15 10.20 -9.64
N THR A 38 -12.87 10.10 -9.34
CA THR A 38 -11.99 9.03 -9.81
C THR A 38 -11.29 8.42 -8.60
N ILE A 39 -11.44 7.11 -8.43
CA ILE A 39 -10.81 6.39 -7.32
C ILE A 39 -9.61 5.62 -7.85
N VAL A 40 -8.44 5.91 -7.31
CA VAL A 40 -7.21 5.20 -7.64
C VAL A 40 -6.73 4.41 -6.41
N ARG A 41 -6.51 3.12 -6.59
CA ARG A 41 -6.02 2.20 -5.56
C ARG A 41 -4.57 1.80 -5.87
N PRO A 42 -3.59 2.63 -5.53
CA PRO A 42 -2.20 2.25 -5.69
C PRO A 42 -1.88 1.06 -4.78
N SER A 43 -1.00 0.18 -5.23
CA SER A 43 -0.43 -0.82 -4.35
C SER A 43 0.56 -0.15 -3.39
N HIS A 44 1.78 -0.65 -3.25
CA HIS A 44 2.76 -0.02 -2.38
C HIS A 44 3.50 1.11 -3.11
N THR A 45 3.26 2.34 -2.71
CA THR A 45 4.05 3.49 -3.17
C THR A 45 5.28 3.68 -2.28
N TYR A 46 6.42 3.98 -2.89
CA TYR A 46 7.67 4.24 -2.18
C TYR A 46 8.35 5.52 -2.70
N ASP A 47 9.29 6.02 -1.94
CA ASP A 47 10.07 7.22 -2.24
C ASP A 47 11.54 7.05 -1.80
N GLU A 48 12.32 8.11 -1.89
CA GLU A 48 13.73 8.12 -1.49
C GLU A 48 13.95 7.87 0.02
N ARG A 49 12.91 8.01 0.84
CA ARG A 49 12.96 7.84 2.30
C ARG A 49 12.37 6.52 2.76
N ASN A 50 11.44 5.98 2.00
CA ASN A 50 10.67 4.80 2.33
C ASN A 50 10.91 3.70 1.30
N ILE A 51 11.79 2.77 1.63
CA ILE A 51 12.14 1.63 0.77
C ILE A 51 10.97 0.63 0.75
N PRO A 52 10.66 0.00 -0.40
CA PRO A 52 9.55 -0.94 -0.51
C PRO A 52 9.87 -2.29 0.14
N LEU A 53 9.94 -2.32 1.46
CA LEU A 53 10.14 -3.53 2.27
C LEU A 53 8.84 -3.88 2.98
N GLY A 54 8.40 -5.12 2.84
CA GLY A 54 7.15 -5.60 3.43
C GLY A 54 7.18 -5.71 4.93
N VAL A 55 8.35 -5.97 5.51
CA VAL A 55 8.52 -6.13 6.96
C VAL A 55 9.62 -5.20 7.44
N HIS A 56 9.27 -4.32 8.33
CA HIS A 56 10.21 -3.42 9.01
C HIS A 56 9.81 -3.23 10.47
N GLY A 57 10.77 -2.89 11.32
CA GLY A 57 10.54 -2.66 12.74
C GLY A 57 10.20 -1.21 13.06
N LYS A 58 10.11 -0.91 14.36
CA LYS A 58 9.86 0.42 14.92
C LYS A 58 10.78 1.52 14.36
N ASN A 59 12.01 1.16 13.99
CA ASN A 59 13.02 2.09 13.49
C ASN A 59 12.99 2.27 11.95
N GLY A 60 11.94 1.76 11.30
CA GLY A 60 11.70 1.95 9.88
C GLY A 60 12.54 1.06 8.95
N PHE A 61 12.44 1.36 7.67
CA PHE A 61 13.01 0.54 6.58
C PHE A 61 14.53 0.50 6.57
N TRP A 62 15.19 1.62 6.85
CA TRP A 62 16.64 1.73 6.81
C TRP A 62 17.34 0.82 7.81
N GLN A 63 16.69 0.48 8.91
CA GLN A 63 17.21 -0.49 9.86
C GLN A 63 17.36 -1.89 9.24
N VAL A 64 16.46 -2.26 8.34
CA VAL A 64 16.55 -3.53 7.61
C VAL A 64 17.75 -3.52 6.67
N ILE A 65 17.92 -2.44 5.90
CA ILE A 65 19.08 -2.27 5.01
C ILE A 65 20.40 -2.33 5.79
N LYS A 66 20.47 -1.64 6.91
CA LYS A 66 21.66 -1.67 7.77
C LYS A 66 21.99 -3.10 8.24
N ARG A 67 20.97 -3.86 8.64
CA ARG A 67 21.16 -5.27 9.01
C ARG A 67 21.71 -6.10 7.85
N MET A 68 21.19 -5.91 6.62
CA MET A 68 21.68 -6.59 5.43
C MET A 68 23.16 -6.26 5.15
N GLN A 69 23.54 -4.99 5.24
CA GLN A 69 24.93 -4.55 5.07
C GLN A 69 25.87 -5.14 6.13
N GLU A 70 25.36 -5.38 7.34
CA GLU A 70 26.10 -6.04 8.43
C GLU A 70 26.08 -7.59 8.34
N GLY A 71 25.53 -8.17 7.28
CA GLY A 71 25.40 -9.62 7.13
C GLY A 71 24.42 -10.27 8.12
N LYS A 72 23.54 -9.49 8.76
CA LYS A 72 22.57 -9.99 9.72
C LYS A 72 21.30 -10.48 9.04
N PRO A 73 20.64 -11.53 9.55
CA PRO A 73 19.40 -12.03 8.99
C PRO A 73 18.30 -10.97 9.09
N VAL A 74 17.45 -10.91 8.06
CA VAL A 74 16.26 -10.07 8.00
C VAL A 74 15.02 -10.95 7.81
N ILE A 75 13.86 -10.41 8.21
CA ILE A 75 12.59 -11.11 8.06
C ILE A 75 12.05 -10.85 6.67
N ILE A 76 11.65 -11.91 5.99
CA ILE A 76 10.88 -11.85 4.74
C ILE A 76 9.50 -12.48 4.96
N GLN A 77 8.53 -12.09 4.14
CA GLN A 77 7.17 -12.63 4.21
C GLN A 77 7.11 -14.03 3.59
N GLY A 78 6.46 -14.96 4.31
CA GLY A 78 6.30 -16.34 3.85
C GLY A 78 7.63 -17.00 3.53
N ASP A 79 7.73 -17.58 2.36
CA ASP A 79 8.95 -18.21 1.81
C ASP A 79 9.78 -17.29 0.91
N GLY A 80 9.40 -16.01 0.83
CA GLY A 80 10.06 -15.02 -0.03
C GLY A 80 9.58 -15.02 -1.49
N SER A 81 8.62 -15.87 -1.86
CA SER A 81 8.09 -15.96 -3.23
C SER A 81 6.89 -15.05 -3.49
N SER A 82 6.39 -14.33 -2.47
CA SER A 82 5.24 -13.44 -2.60
C SER A 82 5.51 -12.31 -3.58
N LEU A 83 4.62 -12.16 -4.56
CA LEU A 83 4.67 -11.05 -5.51
C LEU A 83 4.07 -9.79 -4.89
N TRP A 84 4.71 -8.67 -5.15
CA TRP A 84 4.25 -7.39 -4.68
C TRP A 84 4.44 -6.31 -5.74
N THR A 85 3.39 -5.54 -5.99
CA THR A 85 3.47 -4.40 -6.91
C THR A 85 3.93 -3.17 -6.15
N THR A 86 5.00 -2.56 -6.61
CA THR A 86 5.54 -1.32 -6.03
C THR A 86 5.63 -0.24 -7.10
N THR A 87 5.39 1.01 -6.72
CA THR A 87 5.44 2.15 -7.62
C THR A 87 6.19 3.32 -6.96
N PHE A 88 7.14 3.88 -7.69
CA PHE A 88 7.84 5.08 -7.21
C PHE A 88 6.87 6.28 -7.22
N ASN A 89 6.88 7.09 -6.18
CA ASN A 89 5.92 8.17 -5.99
C ASN A 89 5.91 9.20 -7.15
N LYS A 90 7.07 9.49 -7.73
CA LYS A 90 7.18 10.43 -8.85
C LYS A 90 6.59 9.84 -10.13
N ASP A 91 6.80 8.56 -10.38
CA ASP A 91 6.20 7.88 -11.55
C ASP A 91 4.68 7.80 -11.40
N PHE A 92 4.20 7.52 -10.19
CA PHE A 92 2.77 7.56 -9.89
C PHE A 92 2.17 8.95 -10.16
N ALA A 93 2.84 10.01 -9.74
CA ALA A 93 2.38 11.40 -9.93
C ALA A 93 2.31 11.83 -11.40
N ILE A 94 3.10 11.22 -12.29
CA ILE A 94 3.03 11.51 -13.74
C ILE A 94 1.74 10.94 -14.34
N GLY A 95 1.29 9.78 -13.84
CA GLY A 95 0.08 9.12 -14.32
C GLY A 95 -1.22 9.62 -13.68
N PHE A 96 -1.12 10.40 -12.61
CA PHE A 96 -2.26 10.91 -11.84
C PHE A 96 -2.62 12.34 -12.25
#